data_cf2610ac546a72a319349165ab24e24f
#
_entry.id   cf2610ac546a72a319349165ab24e24f
#
_cell.length_a   1.000
_cell.length_b   1.000
_cell.length_c   1.000
_cell.angle_alpha   90.00
_cell.angle_beta   90.00
_cell.angle_gamma   90.00
#
_symmetry.space_group_name_H-M   'P 1'
#
loop_
_entity.id
_entity.type
_entity.pdbx_description
1 polymer ?
#
loop_
_entity_poly.entity_id
_entity_poly.type
_entity_poly.pdbx_seq_one_letter_code
_entity_poly.pdbx_strand_id
1 'polypeptide(L)'
;MENTYKMSWARAITEYLVTNKKEQLIHFDDLSPLIFKYYWNQIIFFDLNQSPNPNKPPVICQLVKDEINKQTSSKPVLFTRVENKIEIPVKEISDALLKDVSHRFLRLGSESFEIYNLDKKDRTLSILEPEVFRIYSDILFELINYRWTQKLEECNSSPRISKKVKGTDREQIRRGSLSKFKGYLYLENPERRCFITGDKIADDESIDHVIPWSYLYSDDLWNLVLVKKGANSSKSNNIPGEGLIKKLEQRNHKLLKLLKDHKPDKHIEELKLAIDNDYVRKFWTGCRG
;
A
#
# COMPACT_ATOMS: atom_id res chain seq x y z
N MET A 1 -18.84 3.49 13.48
CA MET A 1 -18.07 4.16 12.42
C MET A 1 -17.52 3.07 11.52
N GLU A 2 -17.92 3.08 10.25
CA GLU A 2 -17.66 1.98 9.29
C GLU A 2 -16.35 2.13 8.51
N ASN A 3 -15.69 3.29 8.60
CA ASN A 3 -14.49 3.63 7.84
C ASN A 3 -13.21 3.72 8.70
N THR A 4 -12.09 4.03 8.06
CA THR A 4 -10.75 4.04 8.66
C THR A 4 -10.35 5.34 9.38
N TYR A 5 -11.24 6.31 9.55
CA TYR A 5 -10.90 7.62 10.14
C TYR A 5 -10.30 7.54 11.55
N LYS A 6 -10.82 6.67 12.43
CA LYS A 6 -10.28 6.56 13.80
C LYS A 6 -8.80 6.15 13.81
N MET A 7 -8.40 5.26 12.90
CA MET A 7 -7.02 4.78 12.82
C MET A 7 -6.08 5.86 12.26
N SER A 8 -6.49 6.54 11.19
CA SER A 8 -5.71 7.65 10.63
C SER A 8 -5.58 8.82 11.61
N TRP A 9 -6.64 9.12 12.38
CA TRP A 9 -6.66 10.13 13.41
C TRP A 9 -5.69 9.80 14.56
N ALA A 10 -5.79 8.59 15.13
CA ALA A 10 -4.89 8.13 16.19
C ALA A 10 -3.43 8.15 15.74
N ARG A 11 -3.16 7.69 14.51
CA ARG A 11 -1.81 7.67 13.95
C ARG A 11 -1.26 9.08 13.78
N ALA A 12 -2.05 10.01 13.24
CA ALA A 12 -1.61 11.39 13.02
C ALA A 12 -1.31 12.12 14.35
N ILE A 13 -2.14 11.95 15.36
CA ILE A 13 -1.89 12.49 16.71
C ILE A 13 -0.58 11.93 17.27
N THR A 14 -0.39 10.62 17.22
CA THR A 14 0.84 9.97 17.73
C THR A 14 2.08 10.44 16.96
N GLU A 15 2.03 10.47 15.61
CA GLU A 15 3.15 10.92 14.77
C GLU A 15 3.50 12.40 15.05
N TYR A 16 2.48 13.25 15.18
CA TYR A 16 2.67 14.66 15.51
C TYR A 16 3.39 14.85 16.86
N LEU A 17 2.91 14.20 17.93
CA LEU A 17 3.46 14.32 19.28
C LEU A 17 4.89 13.76 19.39
N VAL A 18 5.22 12.71 18.65
CA VAL A 18 6.58 12.14 18.59
C VAL A 18 7.53 13.09 17.87
N THR A 19 7.06 13.74 16.81
CA THR A 19 7.88 14.67 16.01
C THR A 19 8.04 16.02 16.73
N ASN A 20 6.99 16.52 17.38
CA ASN A 20 6.94 17.84 18.05
C ASN A 20 6.95 17.66 19.56
N LYS A 21 8.13 17.31 20.11
CA LYS A 21 8.28 16.85 21.51
C LYS A 21 7.85 17.81 22.61
N LYS A 22 7.69 19.09 22.32
CA LYS A 22 7.29 20.12 23.30
C LYS A 22 5.83 20.52 23.19
N GLU A 23 5.17 20.10 22.13
CA GLU A 23 3.79 20.51 21.84
C GLU A 23 2.78 19.56 22.52
N GLN A 24 1.70 20.13 23.00
CA GLN A 24 0.51 19.40 23.46
C GLN A 24 -0.78 19.94 22.83
N LEU A 25 -0.72 21.15 22.24
CA LEU A 25 -1.79 21.74 21.45
C LEU A 25 -1.55 21.39 19.99
N ILE A 26 -2.54 20.79 19.34
CA ILE A 26 -2.47 20.35 17.95
C ILE A 26 -3.59 21.02 17.16
N HIS A 27 -3.26 21.71 16.09
CA HIS A 27 -4.25 22.21 15.15
C HIS A 27 -4.63 21.10 14.13
N PHE A 28 -5.87 21.08 13.68
CA PHE A 28 -6.32 20.11 12.67
C PHE A 28 -5.54 20.28 11.36
N ASP A 29 -5.12 21.49 11.08
CA ASP A 29 -4.32 21.80 9.89
C ASP A 29 -2.95 21.13 9.93
N ASP A 30 -2.39 20.84 11.12
CA ASP A 30 -1.14 20.09 11.29
C ASP A 30 -1.34 18.59 11.05
N LEU A 31 -2.52 18.05 11.37
CA LEU A 31 -2.86 16.65 11.18
C LEU A 31 -3.29 16.33 9.72
N SER A 32 -3.85 17.34 9.04
CA SER A 32 -4.40 17.15 7.70
C SER A 32 -3.39 16.64 6.67
N PRO A 33 -2.15 17.16 6.58
CA PRO A 33 -1.14 16.64 5.66
C PRO A 33 -0.72 15.19 5.97
N LEU A 34 -0.60 14.84 7.26
CA LEU A 34 -0.26 13.48 7.67
C LEU A 34 -1.34 12.49 7.23
N ILE A 35 -2.60 12.81 7.50
CA ILE A 35 -3.74 11.97 7.14
C ILE A 35 -3.87 11.87 5.62
N PHE A 36 -3.70 12.97 4.87
CA PHE A 36 -3.70 12.95 3.41
C PHE A 36 -2.62 12.02 2.84
N LYS A 37 -1.39 12.08 3.36
CA LYS A 37 -0.27 11.19 3.01
C LYS A 37 -0.63 9.72 3.21
N TYR A 38 -1.25 9.36 4.35
CA TYR A 38 -1.64 7.97 4.61
C TYR A 38 -2.67 7.47 3.60
N TYR A 39 -3.73 8.25 3.38
CA TYR A 39 -4.77 7.90 2.42
C TYR A 39 -4.24 7.87 0.98
N TRP A 40 -3.35 8.80 0.60
CA TRP A 40 -2.70 8.78 -0.71
C TRP A 40 -1.98 7.46 -0.96
N ASN A 41 -1.10 7.04 -0.05
CA ASN A 41 -0.35 5.81 -0.22
C ASN A 41 -1.25 4.58 -0.26
N GLN A 42 -2.28 4.54 0.55
CA GLN A 42 -3.21 3.40 0.59
C GLN A 42 -4.12 3.34 -0.64
N ILE A 43 -4.64 4.48 -1.10
CA ILE A 43 -5.60 4.54 -2.20
C ILE A 43 -4.89 4.57 -3.55
N ILE A 44 -3.93 5.50 -3.74
CA ILE A 44 -3.31 5.71 -5.05
C ILE A 44 -2.22 4.69 -5.34
N PHE A 45 -1.41 4.34 -4.35
CA PHE A 45 -0.29 3.43 -4.57
C PHE A 45 -0.67 1.97 -4.38
N PHE A 46 -1.42 1.63 -3.34
CA PHE A 46 -1.81 0.26 -3.01
C PHE A 46 -3.22 -0.13 -3.46
N ASP A 47 -4.00 0.81 -3.96
CA ASP A 47 -5.40 0.61 -4.42
C ASP A 47 -6.28 -0.07 -3.37
N LEU A 48 -6.22 0.42 -2.11
CA LEU A 48 -7.00 -0.11 -1.00
C LEU A 48 -8.27 0.72 -0.76
N ASN A 49 -9.40 0.04 -0.71
CA ASN A 49 -10.67 0.61 -0.27
C ASN A 49 -10.62 0.94 1.22
N GLN A 50 -11.19 2.08 1.62
CA GLN A 50 -11.18 2.58 2.99
C GLN A 50 -12.53 2.44 3.70
N SER A 51 -13.52 1.85 3.04
CA SER A 51 -14.88 1.63 3.55
C SER A 51 -15.48 0.38 2.92
N PRO A 52 -16.25 -0.42 3.67
CA PRO A 52 -16.99 -1.56 3.13
C PRO A 52 -18.05 -1.15 2.10
N ASN A 53 -18.57 0.08 2.19
CA ASN A 53 -19.51 0.61 1.21
C ASN A 53 -18.79 1.46 0.17
N PRO A 54 -18.60 0.97 -1.07
CA PRO A 54 -17.89 1.70 -2.11
C PRO A 54 -18.63 2.98 -2.55
N ASN A 55 -19.95 3.05 -2.33
CA ASN A 55 -20.78 4.21 -2.67
C ASN A 55 -20.73 5.33 -1.60
N LYS A 56 -20.12 5.05 -0.44
CA LYS A 56 -19.96 6.02 0.66
C LYS A 56 -18.53 6.01 1.19
N PRO A 57 -17.54 6.31 0.34
CA PRO A 57 -16.17 6.40 0.79
C PRO A 57 -15.99 7.59 1.75
N PRO A 58 -14.97 7.57 2.62
CA PRO A 58 -14.57 8.76 3.38
C PRO A 58 -14.32 9.96 2.46
N VAL A 59 -14.69 11.17 2.89
CA VAL A 59 -14.48 12.41 2.11
C VAL A 59 -13.02 12.54 1.67
N ILE A 60 -12.07 12.24 2.54
CA ILE A 60 -10.63 12.30 2.23
C ILE A 60 -10.24 11.39 1.05
N CYS A 61 -10.92 10.25 0.87
CA CYS A 61 -10.69 9.38 -0.29
C CYS A 61 -11.00 10.09 -1.61
N GLN A 62 -12.08 10.87 -1.64
CA GLN A 62 -12.44 11.65 -2.82
C GLN A 62 -11.43 12.77 -3.05
N LEU A 63 -11.05 13.52 -2.02
CA LEU A 63 -10.06 14.58 -2.12
C LEU A 63 -8.72 14.08 -2.67
N VAL A 64 -8.28 12.89 -2.23
CA VAL A 64 -7.07 12.24 -2.76
C VAL A 64 -7.22 11.86 -4.23
N LYS A 65 -8.38 11.31 -4.63
CA LYS A 65 -8.67 10.96 -6.03
C LYS A 65 -8.77 12.19 -6.93
N ASP A 66 -9.37 13.25 -6.44
CA ASP A 66 -9.48 14.51 -7.18
C ASP A 66 -8.10 15.12 -7.43
N GLU A 67 -7.21 15.03 -6.45
CA GLU A 67 -5.86 15.57 -6.58
C GLU A 67 -5.00 14.77 -7.57
N ILE A 68 -5.06 13.43 -7.58
CA ILE A 68 -4.33 12.63 -8.58
C ILE A 68 -4.88 12.86 -10.00
N ASN A 69 -6.18 13.11 -10.13
CA ASN A 69 -6.80 13.38 -11.44
C ASN A 69 -6.35 14.72 -12.04
N LYS A 70 -5.86 15.68 -11.25
CA LYS A 70 -5.24 16.91 -11.75
C LYS A 70 -3.84 16.67 -12.32
N GLN A 71 -3.22 15.54 -12.00
CA GLN A 71 -1.89 15.20 -12.48
C GLN A 71 -1.97 14.58 -13.88
N THR A 72 -0.97 14.85 -14.71
CA THR A 72 -0.88 14.35 -16.11
C THR A 72 -0.72 12.82 -16.19
N SER A 73 -0.45 12.14 -15.07
CA SER A 73 -0.22 10.70 -15.01
C SER A 73 -1.06 10.07 -13.91
N SER A 74 -1.95 9.17 -14.30
CA SER A 74 -2.75 8.33 -13.38
C SER A 74 -1.99 7.12 -12.84
N LYS A 75 -0.65 7.09 -12.95
CA LYS A 75 0.16 5.95 -12.48
C LYS A 75 0.20 5.92 -10.95
N PRO A 76 0.09 4.73 -10.34
CA PRO A 76 0.30 4.57 -8.92
C PRO A 76 1.65 5.13 -8.49
N VAL A 77 1.63 6.14 -7.63
CA VAL A 77 2.82 6.87 -7.17
C VAL A 77 2.73 7.09 -5.67
N LEU A 78 3.87 6.90 -4.98
CA LEU A 78 3.98 7.22 -3.56
C LEU A 78 3.90 8.72 -3.32
N PHE A 79 3.25 9.11 -2.23
CA PHE A 79 3.11 10.51 -1.82
C PHE A 79 4.45 11.26 -1.84
N THR A 80 5.50 10.67 -1.29
CA THR A 80 6.84 11.27 -1.21
C THR A 80 7.48 11.64 -2.54
N ARG A 81 6.97 11.14 -3.66
CA ARG A 81 7.44 11.48 -5.02
C ARG A 81 6.70 12.67 -5.64
N VAL A 82 5.57 13.02 -5.05
CA VAL A 82 4.68 14.05 -5.59
C VAL A 82 4.35 15.16 -4.59
N GLU A 83 4.77 15.03 -3.33
CA GLU A 83 4.46 15.96 -2.25
C GLU A 83 4.73 17.44 -2.58
N ASN A 84 5.76 17.72 -3.38
CA ASN A 84 6.10 19.08 -3.81
C ASN A 84 5.32 19.54 -5.06
N LYS A 85 4.44 18.70 -5.62
CA LYS A 85 3.71 18.97 -6.87
C LYS A 85 2.21 18.98 -6.69
N ILE A 86 1.73 18.66 -5.50
CA ILE A 86 0.31 18.57 -5.16
C ILE A 86 -0.04 19.61 -4.11
N GLU A 87 -1.24 20.13 -4.21
CA GLU A 87 -1.83 21.01 -3.20
C GLU A 87 -2.72 20.18 -2.28
N ILE A 88 -2.35 20.13 -1.00
CA ILE A 88 -3.14 19.39 -0.01
C ILE A 88 -4.35 20.24 0.36
N PRO A 89 -5.59 19.74 0.21
CA PRO A 89 -6.81 20.47 0.56
C PRO A 89 -7.02 20.47 2.09
N VAL A 90 -6.16 21.20 2.80
CA VAL A 90 -6.09 21.21 4.29
C VAL A 90 -7.43 21.57 4.91
N LYS A 91 -8.09 22.61 4.38
CA LYS A 91 -9.36 23.09 4.91
C LYS A 91 -10.47 22.03 4.81
N GLU A 92 -10.61 21.39 3.66
CA GLU A 92 -11.62 20.36 3.39
C GLU A 92 -11.39 19.12 4.25
N ILE A 93 -10.11 18.75 4.45
CA ILE A 93 -9.73 17.66 5.34
C ILE A 93 -10.06 18.03 6.78
N SER A 94 -9.68 19.21 7.25
CA SER A 94 -9.96 19.73 8.59
C SER A 94 -11.48 19.74 8.87
N ASP A 95 -12.30 20.16 7.90
CA ASP A 95 -13.77 20.11 7.98
C ASP A 95 -14.29 18.67 8.14
N ALA A 96 -13.77 17.72 7.35
CA ALA A 96 -14.15 16.32 7.43
C ALA A 96 -13.75 15.69 8.77
N LEU A 97 -12.56 16.03 9.29
CA LEU A 97 -12.08 15.53 10.57
C LEU A 97 -12.92 16.04 11.74
N LEU A 98 -13.30 17.31 11.71
CA LEU A 98 -14.18 17.91 12.73
C LEU A 98 -15.55 17.22 12.75
N LYS A 99 -16.14 17.02 11.57
CA LYS A 99 -17.46 16.41 11.41
C LYS A 99 -17.49 14.94 11.77
N ASP A 100 -16.48 14.18 11.34
CA ASP A 100 -16.59 12.72 11.28
C ASP A 100 -15.83 12.00 12.40
N VAL A 101 -14.70 12.51 12.90
CA VAL A 101 -13.86 11.72 13.79
C VAL A 101 -13.55 12.36 15.14
N SER A 102 -13.25 13.66 15.20
CA SER A 102 -12.67 14.29 16.38
C SER A 102 -13.46 14.04 17.68
N HIS A 103 -14.79 14.16 17.63
CA HIS A 103 -15.66 13.92 18.80
C HIS A 103 -16.03 12.45 18.99
N ARG A 104 -16.01 11.64 17.89
CA ARG A 104 -16.36 10.21 17.94
C ARG A 104 -15.18 9.34 18.38
N PHE A 105 -13.97 9.86 18.28
CA PHE A 105 -12.78 9.16 18.73
C PHE A 105 -12.78 8.95 20.25
N LEU A 106 -13.33 9.91 20.98
CA LEU A 106 -13.46 9.87 22.42
C LEU A 106 -14.55 8.89 22.95
N ARG A 107 -15.15 8.09 22.07
CA ARG A 107 -16.24 7.17 22.42
C ARG A 107 -15.93 5.74 21.99
N LEU A 108 -16.17 4.79 22.91
CA LEU A 108 -16.13 3.36 22.63
C LEU A 108 -17.42 2.73 23.20
N GLY A 109 -18.37 2.40 22.31
CA GLY A 109 -19.71 1.97 22.71
C GLY A 109 -20.45 3.10 23.44
N SER A 110 -20.91 2.82 24.66
CA SER A 110 -21.53 3.79 25.57
C SER A 110 -20.55 4.59 26.42
N GLU A 111 -19.27 4.19 26.45
CA GLU A 111 -18.24 4.83 27.27
C GLU A 111 -17.61 6.02 26.57
N SER A 112 -17.21 7.02 27.36
CA SER A 112 -16.43 8.17 26.90
C SER A 112 -15.07 8.18 27.57
N PHE A 113 -14.03 8.54 26.81
CA PHE A 113 -12.66 8.62 27.28
C PHE A 113 -12.14 10.05 27.12
N GLU A 114 -11.41 10.51 28.10
CA GLU A 114 -10.76 11.82 28.06
C GLU A 114 -9.31 11.64 27.60
N ILE A 115 -9.06 11.82 26.33
CA ILE A 115 -7.73 11.75 25.72
C ILE A 115 -7.24 13.15 25.40
N TYR A 116 -8.14 14.03 24.99
CA TYR A 116 -7.89 15.43 24.68
C TYR A 116 -9.13 16.29 24.90
N ASN A 117 -8.92 17.58 25.12
CA ASN A 117 -9.95 18.58 25.04
C ASN A 117 -10.06 19.07 23.60
N LEU A 118 -11.28 19.07 23.06
CA LEU A 118 -11.57 19.47 21.69
C LEU A 118 -12.15 20.88 21.67
N ASP A 119 -11.44 21.83 21.07
CA ASP A 119 -12.02 23.10 20.65
C ASP A 119 -12.50 23.02 19.20
N LYS A 120 -13.83 23.05 19.04
CA LYS A 120 -14.47 22.98 17.71
C LYS A 120 -14.37 24.27 16.92
N LYS A 121 -14.30 25.41 17.59
CA LYS A 121 -14.25 26.73 16.97
C LYS A 121 -12.87 26.96 16.38
N ASP A 122 -11.86 26.72 17.17
CA ASP A 122 -10.45 26.93 16.76
C ASP A 122 -9.84 25.71 16.12
N ARG A 123 -10.59 24.57 16.06
CA ARG A 123 -10.16 23.29 15.48
C ARG A 123 -8.85 22.81 16.08
N THR A 124 -8.79 22.76 17.39
CA THR A 124 -7.61 22.34 18.13
C THR A 124 -7.91 21.19 19.08
N LEU A 125 -6.87 20.44 19.38
CA LEU A 125 -6.84 19.40 20.41
C LEU A 125 -5.80 19.80 21.45
N SER A 126 -6.20 19.87 22.71
CA SER A 126 -5.27 19.95 23.83
C SER A 126 -5.12 18.55 24.42
N ILE A 127 -3.98 17.88 24.16
CA ILE A 127 -3.74 16.50 24.60
C ILE A 127 -3.49 16.50 26.11
N LEU A 128 -4.19 15.65 26.85
CA LEU A 128 -4.11 15.64 28.32
C LEU A 128 -2.81 15.01 28.82
N GLU A 129 -2.38 13.90 28.20
CA GLU A 129 -1.18 13.15 28.60
C GLU A 129 -0.24 12.91 27.40
N PRO A 130 0.40 13.97 26.86
CA PRO A 130 1.23 13.86 25.65
C PRO A 130 2.44 12.94 25.82
N GLU A 131 2.99 12.83 27.03
CA GLU A 131 4.13 11.94 27.34
C GLU A 131 3.75 10.46 27.21
N VAL A 132 2.51 10.08 27.48
CA VAL A 132 2.03 8.71 27.26
C VAL A 132 2.13 8.34 25.78
N PHE A 133 1.75 9.24 24.88
CA PHE A 133 1.90 9.02 23.43
C PHE A 133 3.36 8.89 23.00
N ARG A 134 4.27 9.67 23.59
CA ARG A 134 5.70 9.66 23.26
C ARG A 134 6.39 8.40 23.76
N ILE A 135 6.16 8.03 25.04
CA ILE A 135 6.79 6.86 25.68
C ILE A 135 6.31 5.57 25.03
N TYR A 136 5.02 5.45 24.73
CA TYR A 136 4.42 4.23 24.19
C TYR A 136 4.19 4.31 22.66
N SER A 137 4.85 5.23 21.96
CA SER A 137 4.64 5.46 20.53
C SER A 137 4.78 4.20 19.68
N ASP A 138 5.80 3.38 19.92
CA ASP A 138 6.02 2.14 19.17
C ASP A 138 4.86 1.15 19.34
N ILE A 139 4.39 0.98 20.58
CA ILE A 139 3.25 0.11 20.88
C ILE A 139 1.97 0.68 20.27
N LEU A 140 1.75 2.00 20.36
CA LEU A 140 0.60 2.65 19.77
C LEU A 140 0.58 2.52 18.25
N PHE A 141 1.72 2.71 17.56
CA PHE A 141 1.80 2.49 16.11
C PHE A 141 1.49 1.04 15.74
N GLU A 142 2.01 0.05 16.46
CA GLU A 142 1.70 -1.35 16.18
C GLU A 142 0.22 -1.67 16.39
N LEU A 143 -0.41 -1.20 17.46
CA LEU A 143 -1.83 -1.40 17.73
C LEU A 143 -2.73 -0.69 16.69
N ILE A 144 -2.39 0.56 16.35
CA ILE A 144 -3.13 1.32 15.33
C ILE A 144 -3.02 0.61 13.97
N ASN A 145 -1.81 0.19 13.57
CA ASN A 145 -1.59 -0.53 12.32
C ASN A 145 -2.33 -1.87 12.29
N TYR A 146 -2.35 -2.60 13.40
CA TYR A 146 -3.10 -3.85 13.53
C TYR A 146 -4.60 -3.64 13.34
N ARG A 147 -5.20 -2.65 14.04
CA ARG A 147 -6.63 -2.33 13.91
C ARG A 147 -6.97 -1.78 12.51
N TRP A 148 -6.07 -1.00 11.93
CA TRP A 148 -6.25 -0.49 10.56
C TRP A 148 -6.23 -1.64 9.55
N THR A 149 -5.28 -2.57 9.69
CA THR A 149 -5.21 -3.79 8.88
C THR A 149 -6.51 -4.58 8.95
N GLN A 150 -6.99 -4.89 10.16
CA GLN A 150 -8.26 -5.61 10.34
C GLN A 150 -9.43 -4.90 9.63
N LYS A 151 -9.48 -3.57 9.73
CA LYS A 151 -10.55 -2.79 9.11
C LYS A 151 -10.46 -2.78 7.58
N LEU A 152 -9.25 -2.76 7.02
CA LEU A 152 -9.04 -2.84 5.58
C LEU A 152 -9.33 -4.24 5.02
N GLU A 153 -9.04 -5.29 5.79
CA GLU A 153 -9.35 -6.69 5.40
C GLU A 153 -10.85 -6.95 5.24
N GLU A 154 -11.71 -6.17 5.91
CA GLU A 154 -13.16 -6.26 5.74
C GLU A 154 -13.64 -5.86 4.32
N CYS A 155 -12.86 -5.04 3.60
CA CYS A 155 -13.26 -4.47 2.31
C CYS A 155 -12.21 -4.61 1.19
N ASN A 156 -11.16 -5.41 1.41
CA ASN A 156 -10.11 -5.61 0.43
C ASN A 156 -9.69 -7.09 0.36
N SER A 157 -9.64 -7.63 -0.83
CA SER A 157 -9.04 -8.96 -1.10
C SER A 157 -7.54 -8.89 -1.39
N SER A 158 -6.89 -7.77 -1.09
CA SER A 158 -5.49 -7.52 -1.39
C SER A 158 -4.57 -8.27 -0.41
N PRO A 159 -3.50 -8.93 -0.88
CA PRO A 159 -2.57 -9.61 0.04
C PRO A 159 -1.70 -8.62 0.81
N ARG A 160 -1.19 -9.07 1.95
CA ARG A 160 -0.19 -8.34 2.76
C ARG A 160 -0.63 -6.93 3.20
N ILE A 161 -1.91 -6.75 3.51
CA ILE A 161 -2.47 -5.46 3.95
C ILE A 161 -1.67 -4.89 5.13
N SER A 162 -1.26 -5.71 6.09
CA SER A 162 -0.46 -5.27 7.24
C SER A 162 0.84 -4.57 6.83
N LYS A 163 1.54 -5.09 5.82
CA LYS A 163 2.75 -4.47 5.29
C LYS A 163 2.46 -3.14 4.56
N LYS A 164 1.33 -3.06 3.87
CA LYS A 164 0.90 -1.86 3.16
C LYS A 164 0.50 -0.74 4.13
N VAL A 165 -0.12 -1.08 5.24
CA VAL A 165 -0.46 -0.14 6.31
C VAL A 165 0.80 0.40 7.00
N LYS A 166 1.76 -0.49 7.33
CA LYS A 166 3.05 -0.11 7.92
C LYS A 166 3.91 0.71 6.94
N GLY A 167 3.87 0.38 5.67
CA GLY A 167 4.69 0.98 4.60
C GLY A 167 4.34 2.43 4.25
N THR A 168 3.74 3.19 5.14
CA THR A 168 3.56 4.63 4.98
C THR A 168 4.84 5.42 5.24
N ASP A 169 5.88 4.81 5.81
CA ASP A 169 7.16 5.44 6.12
C ASP A 169 8.18 5.20 5.00
N ARG A 170 9.01 6.22 4.70
CA ARG A 170 9.99 6.24 3.60
C ARG A 170 10.93 5.04 3.57
N GLU A 171 11.26 4.45 4.72
CA GLU A 171 12.23 3.36 4.83
C GLU A 171 11.66 1.99 4.49
N GLN A 172 10.35 1.79 4.64
CA GLN A 172 9.73 0.47 4.51
C GLN A 172 9.27 0.12 3.08
N ILE A 173 9.18 1.10 2.17
CA ILE A 173 8.75 0.89 0.77
C ILE A 173 9.95 0.74 -0.19
N ARG A 174 11.10 0.28 0.28
CA ARG A 174 12.25 0.00 -0.59
C ARG A 174 12.07 -1.34 -1.29
N ARG A 175 12.06 -1.31 -2.62
CA ARG A 175 12.17 -2.54 -3.42
C ARG A 175 13.59 -3.09 -3.28
N GLY A 176 13.69 -4.37 -2.92
CA GLY A 176 14.96 -5.08 -2.93
C GLY A 176 15.50 -5.27 -4.35
N SER A 177 16.79 -5.60 -4.46
CA SER A 177 17.36 -5.99 -5.74
C SER A 177 16.77 -7.32 -6.21
N LEU A 178 16.26 -7.35 -7.45
CA LEU A 178 15.74 -8.57 -8.08
C LEU A 178 16.85 -9.45 -8.70
N SER A 179 18.11 -9.03 -8.62
CA SER A 179 19.24 -9.76 -9.23
C SER A 179 19.40 -11.19 -8.73
N LYS A 180 19.01 -11.47 -7.48
CA LYS A 180 19.02 -12.83 -6.89
C LYS A 180 18.13 -13.82 -7.64
N PHE A 181 17.16 -13.37 -8.42
CA PHE A 181 16.26 -14.23 -9.20
C PHE A 181 16.78 -14.53 -10.62
N LYS A 182 17.87 -13.86 -11.07
CA LYS A 182 18.37 -14.00 -12.44
C LYS A 182 18.70 -15.45 -12.80
N GLY A 183 19.34 -16.20 -11.90
CA GLY A 183 19.69 -17.59 -12.13
C GLY A 183 18.50 -18.46 -12.53
N TYR A 184 17.39 -18.33 -11.80
CA TYR A 184 16.15 -19.06 -12.09
C TYR A 184 15.52 -18.62 -13.41
N LEU A 185 15.49 -17.31 -13.68
CA LEU A 185 14.88 -16.77 -14.89
C LEU A 185 15.70 -17.10 -16.15
N TYR A 186 17.02 -17.18 -16.05
CA TYR A 186 17.88 -17.61 -17.16
C TYR A 186 17.77 -19.11 -17.44
N LEU A 187 17.58 -19.93 -16.40
CA LEU A 187 17.37 -21.36 -16.56
C LEU A 187 16.11 -21.68 -17.40
N GLU A 188 15.01 -20.95 -17.14
CA GLU A 188 13.76 -21.18 -17.85
C GLU A 188 13.70 -20.48 -19.23
N ASN A 189 14.51 -19.43 -19.42
CA ASN A 189 14.57 -18.61 -20.63
C ASN A 189 16.02 -18.39 -21.11
N PRO A 190 16.72 -19.44 -21.55
CA PRO A 190 18.13 -19.38 -21.94
C PRO A 190 18.37 -18.49 -23.16
N GLU A 191 17.36 -18.33 -24.04
CA GLU A 191 17.44 -17.46 -25.20
C GLU A 191 17.24 -15.97 -24.84
N ARG A 192 16.91 -15.65 -23.58
CA ARG A 192 16.63 -14.30 -23.09
C ARG A 192 15.60 -13.55 -23.96
N ARG A 193 14.42 -14.14 -24.10
CA ARG A 193 13.31 -13.51 -24.79
C ARG A 193 12.44 -12.70 -23.81
N CYS A 194 11.98 -11.54 -24.26
CA CYS A 194 11.04 -10.72 -23.51
C CYS A 194 9.74 -11.49 -23.29
N PHE A 195 9.34 -11.64 -22.01
CA PHE A 195 8.12 -12.36 -21.67
C PHE A 195 6.86 -11.73 -22.30
N ILE A 196 6.82 -10.40 -22.42
CA ILE A 196 5.67 -9.68 -22.94
C ILE A 196 5.62 -9.74 -24.48
N THR A 197 6.71 -9.36 -25.14
CA THR A 197 6.73 -9.20 -26.62
C THR A 197 7.23 -10.44 -27.37
N GLY A 198 7.95 -11.34 -26.70
CA GLY A 198 8.60 -12.50 -27.34
C GLY A 198 9.94 -12.19 -28.02
N ASP A 199 10.31 -10.92 -28.17
CA ASP A 199 11.54 -10.51 -28.82
C ASP A 199 12.78 -10.91 -28.03
N LYS A 200 13.91 -11.13 -28.71
CA LYS A 200 15.20 -11.33 -28.04
C LYS A 200 15.63 -10.06 -27.31
N ILE A 201 16.03 -10.22 -26.07
CA ILE A 201 16.56 -9.14 -25.22
C ILE A 201 18.06 -9.03 -25.50
N ALA A 202 18.53 -7.83 -25.82
CA ALA A 202 19.96 -7.51 -25.95
C ALA A 202 20.48 -6.96 -24.59
N ASP A 203 20.91 -5.70 -24.57
CA ASP A 203 21.50 -5.04 -23.37
C ASP A 203 20.47 -4.33 -22.50
N ASP A 204 19.21 -4.30 -22.92
CA ASP A 204 18.09 -3.60 -22.27
C ASP A 204 17.26 -4.51 -21.35
N GLU A 205 17.91 -5.52 -20.72
CA GLU A 205 17.26 -6.49 -19.83
C GLU A 205 16.75 -5.84 -18.55
N SER A 206 15.55 -6.25 -18.15
CA SER A 206 14.94 -5.95 -16.85
C SER A 206 14.19 -7.15 -16.31
N ILE A 207 14.04 -7.22 -15.00
CA ILE A 207 13.12 -8.14 -14.32
C ILE A 207 11.88 -7.35 -13.94
N ASP A 208 10.70 -7.88 -14.25
CA ASP A 208 9.42 -7.24 -13.92
C ASP A 208 8.44 -8.21 -13.26
N HIS A 209 7.50 -7.66 -12.52
CA HIS A 209 6.37 -8.35 -11.92
C HIS A 209 5.21 -8.43 -12.91
N VAL A 210 4.69 -9.60 -13.21
CA VAL A 210 3.54 -9.74 -14.12
C VAL A 210 2.28 -9.17 -13.48
N ILE A 211 1.93 -9.62 -12.27
CA ILE A 211 0.92 -8.97 -11.42
C ILE A 211 1.59 -7.80 -10.72
N PRO A 212 0.98 -6.60 -10.70
CA PRO A 212 1.62 -5.40 -10.17
C PRO A 212 2.20 -5.56 -8.76
N TRP A 213 3.43 -5.09 -8.56
CA TRP A 213 4.09 -5.14 -7.26
C TRP A 213 3.32 -4.37 -6.18
N SER A 214 2.70 -3.24 -6.54
CA SER A 214 1.87 -2.47 -5.61
C SER A 214 0.69 -3.27 -5.05
N TYR A 215 0.16 -4.21 -5.84
CA TYR A 215 -0.91 -5.11 -5.39
C TYR A 215 -0.36 -6.25 -4.52
N LEU A 216 0.68 -6.97 -4.95
CA LEU A 216 1.23 -8.11 -4.20
C LEU A 216 2.09 -7.67 -3.02
N TYR A 217 2.84 -6.58 -3.18
CA TYR A 217 3.81 -6.05 -2.23
C TYR A 217 4.87 -7.10 -1.82
N SER A 218 5.36 -7.82 -2.81
CA SER A 218 6.40 -8.86 -2.67
C SER A 218 7.16 -9.13 -3.95
N ASP A 219 8.37 -9.68 -3.78
CA ASP A 219 9.25 -10.13 -4.85
C ASP A 219 9.26 -11.66 -4.84
N ASP A 220 8.26 -12.27 -5.44
CA ASP A 220 8.10 -13.72 -5.48
C ASP A 220 8.48 -14.27 -6.87
N LEU A 221 9.31 -15.32 -6.93
CA LEU A 221 9.80 -15.91 -8.18
C LEU A 221 8.68 -16.30 -9.16
N TRP A 222 7.54 -16.75 -8.63
CA TRP A 222 6.39 -17.14 -9.44
C TRP A 222 5.74 -15.98 -10.21
N ASN A 223 6.01 -14.71 -9.81
CA ASN A 223 5.47 -13.51 -10.45
C ASN A 223 6.51 -12.70 -11.25
N LEU A 224 7.78 -13.11 -11.24
CA LEU A 224 8.89 -12.39 -11.87
C LEU A 224 9.22 -12.96 -13.24
N VAL A 225 9.48 -12.09 -14.21
CA VAL A 225 9.82 -12.47 -15.60
C VAL A 225 10.89 -11.54 -16.18
N LEU A 226 11.62 -12.06 -17.20
CA LEU A 226 12.54 -11.22 -17.98
C LEU A 226 11.78 -10.43 -19.04
N VAL A 227 12.06 -9.13 -19.11
CA VAL A 227 11.45 -8.23 -20.08
C VAL A 227 12.47 -7.23 -20.63
N LYS A 228 12.18 -6.62 -21.78
CA LYS A 228 12.88 -5.42 -22.25
C LYS A 228 12.47 -4.21 -21.40
N LYS A 229 13.40 -3.31 -21.08
CA LYS A 229 13.12 -2.10 -20.29
C LYS A 229 11.98 -1.26 -20.87
N GLY A 230 11.94 -1.11 -22.21
CA GLY A 230 10.87 -0.38 -22.90
C GLY A 230 9.49 -1.03 -22.69
N ALA A 231 9.38 -2.35 -22.79
CA ALA A 231 8.13 -3.08 -22.54
C ALA A 231 7.66 -2.97 -21.08
N ASN A 232 8.60 -2.98 -20.13
CA ASN A 232 8.31 -2.76 -18.70
C ASN A 232 7.73 -1.34 -18.48
N SER A 233 8.35 -0.34 -19.06
CA SER A 233 7.87 1.06 -18.93
C SER A 233 6.47 1.26 -19.50
N SER A 234 6.15 0.60 -20.61
CA SER A 234 4.82 0.68 -21.27
C SER A 234 3.74 -0.06 -20.47
N LYS A 235 4.08 -1.20 -19.86
CA LYS A 235 3.15 -1.96 -19.00
C LYS A 235 2.79 -1.19 -17.74
N SER A 236 3.76 -0.52 -17.11
CA SER A 236 3.57 0.17 -15.83
C SER A 236 2.87 -0.74 -14.78
N ASN A 237 1.88 -0.22 -14.05
CA ASN A 237 1.05 -0.97 -13.11
C ASN A 237 -0.29 -1.44 -13.71
N ASN A 238 -0.39 -1.52 -15.03
CA ASN A 238 -1.60 -2.03 -15.66
C ASN A 238 -1.82 -3.51 -15.30
N ILE A 239 -3.09 -3.86 -15.08
CA ILE A 239 -3.48 -5.24 -14.81
C ILE A 239 -3.24 -6.07 -16.07
N PRO A 240 -2.52 -7.19 -16.00
CA PRO A 240 -2.22 -8.01 -17.18
C PRO A 240 -3.48 -8.65 -17.75
N GLY A 241 -3.55 -8.75 -19.07
CA GLY A 241 -4.61 -9.49 -19.76
C GLY A 241 -4.50 -11.00 -19.52
N GLU A 242 -5.60 -11.74 -19.71
CA GLU A 242 -5.67 -13.17 -19.45
C GLU A 242 -4.62 -14.01 -20.19
N GLY A 243 -4.24 -13.61 -21.41
CA GLY A 243 -3.20 -14.29 -22.19
C GLY A 243 -1.84 -14.28 -21.48
N LEU A 244 -1.44 -13.17 -20.84
CA LEU A 244 -0.19 -13.09 -20.07
C LEU A 244 -0.27 -13.92 -18.79
N ILE A 245 -1.44 -14.03 -18.18
CA ILE A 245 -1.66 -14.85 -16.99
C ILE A 245 -1.50 -16.34 -17.33
N LYS A 246 -2.16 -16.82 -18.39
CA LYS A 246 -1.99 -18.22 -18.87
C LYS A 246 -0.52 -18.52 -19.20
N LYS A 247 0.16 -17.58 -19.84
CA LYS A 247 1.59 -17.70 -20.15
C LYS A 247 2.44 -17.78 -18.87
N LEU A 248 2.10 -17.02 -17.83
CA LEU A 248 2.78 -17.04 -16.54
C LEU A 248 2.57 -18.38 -15.81
N GLU A 249 1.35 -18.90 -15.81
CA GLU A 249 1.03 -20.23 -15.26
C GLU A 249 1.87 -21.33 -15.94
N GLN A 250 1.87 -21.35 -17.26
CA GLN A 250 2.67 -22.31 -18.05
C GLN A 250 4.17 -22.19 -17.76
N ARG A 251 4.69 -20.96 -17.67
CA ARG A 251 6.07 -20.68 -17.31
C ARG A 251 6.42 -21.22 -15.92
N ASN A 252 5.55 -21.01 -14.95
CA ASN A 252 5.77 -21.49 -13.58
C ASN A 252 5.87 -23.02 -13.52
N HIS A 253 4.97 -23.72 -14.19
CA HIS A 253 5.05 -25.18 -14.28
C HIS A 253 6.33 -25.67 -14.99
N LYS A 254 6.75 -24.99 -16.08
CA LYS A 254 8.01 -25.29 -16.77
C LYS A 254 9.20 -25.08 -15.83
N LEU A 255 9.26 -23.93 -15.15
CA LEU A 255 10.35 -23.60 -14.23
C LEU A 255 10.44 -24.61 -13.08
N LEU A 256 9.33 -24.98 -12.46
CA LEU A 256 9.31 -25.97 -11.39
C LEU A 256 9.84 -27.34 -11.85
N LYS A 257 9.52 -27.76 -13.08
CA LYS A 257 10.07 -29.00 -13.68
C LYS A 257 11.59 -28.93 -13.86
N LEU A 258 12.12 -27.79 -14.32
CA LEU A 258 13.56 -27.57 -14.49
C LEU A 258 14.31 -27.55 -13.15
N LEU A 259 13.64 -27.14 -12.08
CA LEU A 259 14.22 -27.04 -10.74
C LEU A 259 14.10 -28.32 -9.92
N LYS A 260 13.52 -29.42 -10.47
CA LYS A 260 13.25 -30.68 -9.75
C LYS A 260 14.49 -31.27 -9.09
N ASP A 261 15.65 -31.19 -9.77
CA ASP A 261 16.91 -31.75 -9.30
C ASP A 261 17.82 -30.71 -8.62
N HIS A 262 17.30 -29.48 -8.41
CA HIS A 262 18.02 -28.45 -7.68
C HIS A 262 17.82 -28.63 -6.17
N LYS A 263 18.82 -28.21 -5.39
CA LYS A 263 18.70 -28.19 -3.93
C LYS A 263 17.52 -27.28 -3.54
N PRO A 264 16.58 -27.80 -2.76
CA PRO A 264 15.44 -26.99 -2.31
C PRO A 264 15.89 -25.72 -1.59
N ASP A 265 15.27 -24.60 -1.93
CA ASP A 265 15.43 -23.33 -1.25
C ASP A 265 14.07 -22.63 -1.11
N LYS A 266 14.06 -21.54 -0.37
CA LYS A 266 12.84 -20.78 -0.09
C LYS A 266 12.08 -20.35 -1.36
N HIS A 267 12.77 -19.98 -2.44
CA HIS A 267 12.12 -19.48 -3.66
C HIS A 267 11.50 -20.62 -4.48
N ILE A 268 12.11 -21.81 -4.45
CA ILE A 268 11.57 -23.02 -5.06
C ILE A 268 10.31 -23.48 -4.32
N GLU A 269 10.37 -23.48 -2.98
CA GLU A 269 9.22 -23.84 -2.15
C GLU A 269 8.05 -22.83 -2.33
N GLU A 270 8.35 -21.54 -2.39
CA GLU A 270 7.35 -20.49 -2.69
C GLU A 270 6.74 -20.66 -4.08
N LEU A 271 7.54 -21.02 -5.10
CA LEU A 271 7.06 -21.32 -6.46
C LEU A 271 6.11 -22.51 -6.46
N LYS A 272 6.50 -23.61 -5.79
CA LYS A 272 5.67 -24.82 -5.65
C LYS A 272 4.35 -24.48 -4.95
N LEU A 273 4.41 -23.80 -3.81
CA LEU A 273 3.23 -23.38 -3.06
C LEU A 273 2.29 -22.51 -3.91
N ALA A 274 2.85 -21.62 -4.73
CA ALA A 274 2.08 -20.75 -5.61
C ALA A 274 1.34 -21.53 -6.71
N ILE A 275 1.95 -22.59 -7.24
CA ILE A 275 1.32 -23.48 -8.21
C ILE A 275 0.23 -24.33 -7.54
N ASP A 276 0.54 -24.98 -6.42
CA ASP A 276 -0.38 -25.87 -5.69
C ASP A 276 -1.65 -25.14 -5.21
N ASN A 277 -1.53 -23.84 -4.92
CA ASN A 277 -2.64 -22.99 -4.44
C ASN A 277 -3.22 -22.05 -5.49
N ASP A 278 -2.79 -22.14 -6.75
CA ASP A 278 -3.29 -21.32 -7.86
C ASP A 278 -3.16 -19.80 -7.61
N TYR A 279 -2.01 -19.37 -7.04
CA TYR A 279 -1.79 -17.97 -6.66
C TYR A 279 -1.86 -17.00 -7.84
N VAL A 280 -1.36 -17.39 -9.01
CA VAL A 280 -1.38 -16.55 -10.21
C VAL A 280 -2.82 -16.15 -10.53
N ARG A 281 -3.73 -17.12 -10.60
CA ARG A 281 -5.13 -16.89 -10.92
C ARG A 281 -5.87 -16.15 -9.81
N LYS A 282 -5.70 -16.58 -8.56
CA LYS A 282 -6.34 -15.98 -7.39
C LYS A 282 -5.97 -14.51 -7.22
N PHE A 283 -4.67 -14.19 -7.28
CA PHE A 283 -4.23 -12.81 -7.11
C PHE A 283 -4.53 -11.93 -8.33
N TRP A 284 -4.50 -12.48 -9.53
CA TRP A 284 -4.94 -11.74 -10.70
C TRP A 284 -6.42 -11.38 -10.64
N THR A 285 -7.28 -12.31 -10.23
CA THR A 285 -8.72 -12.06 -10.05
C THR A 285 -8.93 -11.00 -8.97
N GLY A 286 -8.27 -11.11 -7.82
CA GLY A 286 -8.35 -10.11 -6.75
C GLY A 286 -7.80 -8.74 -7.13
N CYS A 287 -6.85 -8.66 -8.08
CA CYS A 287 -6.31 -7.39 -8.59
C CYS A 287 -7.28 -6.67 -9.55
N ARG A 288 -8.26 -7.37 -10.09
CA ARG A 288 -9.27 -6.81 -11.01
C ARG A 288 -10.48 -6.19 -10.29
N GLY A 289 -10.63 -6.44 -8.99
CA GLY A 289 -11.75 -6.01 -8.16
C GLY A 289 -12.87 -7.02 -8.13
#